data_e514bc067889c8af7fc229d0c0d6be9c
#
_entry.id   e514bc067889c8af7fc229d0c0d6be9c
#
_cell.length_a   1.000
_cell.length_b   1.000
_cell.length_c   1.000
_cell.angle_alpha   90.00
_cell.angle_beta   90.00
_cell.angle_gamma   90.00
#
_symmetry.space_group_name_H-M   'P 1'
#
loop_
_entity.id
_entity.type
_entity.pdbx_description
1 polymer ?
#
loop_
_entity_poly.entity_id
_entity_poly.type
_entity_poly.pdbx_seq_one_letter_code
_entity_poly.pdbx_strand_id
1 'polypeptide(L)'
;FGISRCKTGIQAGLFISLTSIYIGYNTHTPFKHTRKLTAIMELNLLNQEEIATLRNLLSNATNIVICAHKSPDGDATGSSLAWMHYLNQIGKTNIKVCMPDATPDFLHWLPGHNSVIRYDRRPKEVEKAFKEADLVCCLDFNQNSRVDAMQEVLESSTAPRLLIDHHLEPETNNALTVSHPEMSSTCEIVFRLISQLDGYEKMTTQCASCIYCGMMTDTGGFTYNSSRPEIFYIIGQLLAKNIDKDEIYNRVFHNYSTNA
;
A
#
# COMPACT_ATOMS: atom_id res chain seq x y z
N PHE A 1 14.11 65.30 23.82
CA PHE A 1 14.81 64.11 24.27
C PHE A 1 14.61 63.05 23.20
N GLY A 2 15.66 62.82 22.42
CA GLY A 2 15.63 62.07 21.20
C GLY A 2 15.53 60.55 21.44
N ILE A 3 14.74 59.90 20.64
CA ILE A 3 14.75 58.44 20.44
C ILE A 3 15.08 58.16 18.98
N SER A 4 16.28 57.66 18.78
CA SER A 4 16.79 57.20 17.51
C SER A 4 16.15 55.84 17.15
N ARG A 5 15.52 55.76 15.99
CA ARG A 5 15.07 54.51 15.37
C ARG A 5 16.25 53.85 14.65
N CYS A 6 16.58 52.65 15.05
CA CYS A 6 17.38 51.78 14.23
C CYS A 6 16.50 50.69 13.60
N LYS A 7 16.33 50.73 12.30
CA LYS A 7 15.73 49.67 11.47
C LYS A 7 16.86 48.74 11.03
N THR A 8 16.83 47.50 11.42
CA THR A 8 17.48 46.45 10.64
C THR A 8 16.56 45.23 10.63
N GLY A 9 15.97 45.00 9.46
CA GLY A 9 15.23 43.81 9.17
C GLY A 9 16.19 42.63 8.98
N ILE A 10 15.91 41.55 9.68
CA ILE A 10 16.45 40.23 9.36
C ILE A 10 15.26 39.32 9.15
N GLN A 11 14.99 38.98 7.90
CA GLN A 11 14.14 37.86 7.55
C GLN A 11 14.93 36.58 7.88
N ALA A 12 14.56 35.90 8.94
CA ALA A 12 15.03 34.55 9.22
C ALA A 12 14.07 33.58 8.54
N GLY A 13 14.48 33.05 7.41
CA GLY A 13 13.82 31.89 6.81
C GLY A 13 14.07 30.67 7.70
N LEU A 14 12.99 30.10 8.21
CA LEU A 14 13.04 28.90 9.02
C LEU A 14 13.17 27.67 8.09
N PHE A 15 14.38 27.23 7.83
CA PHE A 15 14.65 25.89 7.29
C PHE A 15 14.59 24.90 8.45
N ILE A 16 13.49 24.15 8.58
CA ILE A 16 13.43 23.02 9.50
C ILE A 16 14.02 21.81 8.80
N SER A 17 15.29 21.55 9.05
CA SER A 17 15.89 20.27 8.81
C SER A 17 15.43 19.30 9.91
N LEU A 18 14.75 18.21 9.51
CA LEU A 18 14.30 17.12 10.40
C LEU A 18 15.48 16.24 10.87
N THR A 19 16.47 16.84 11.47
CA THR A 19 17.53 16.14 12.19
C THR A 19 17.76 16.83 13.52
N SER A 20 17.24 16.19 14.59
CA SER A 20 17.52 16.47 16.01
C SER A 20 16.64 17.54 16.68
N ILE A 21 15.58 17.09 17.35
CA ILE A 21 14.96 17.85 18.44
C ILE A 21 15.81 17.64 19.70
N TYR A 22 16.57 18.66 20.11
CA TYR A 22 17.21 18.72 21.42
C TYR A 22 16.27 19.40 22.41
N ILE A 23 15.72 18.65 23.36
CA ILE A 23 15.09 19.21 24.57
C ILE A 23 16.15 19.16 25.67
N GLY A 24 16.78 20.28 25.94
CA GLY A 24 17.72 20.44 27.07
C GLY A 24 16.95 20.81 28.33
N TYR A 25 16.80 19.89 29.27
CA TYR A 25 16.52 20.21 30.66
C TYR A 25 17.81 20.19 31.44
N ASN A 26 18.18 21.37 32.00
CA ASN A 26 19.36 21.55 32.86
C ASN A 26 18.99 21.14 34.30
N THR A 27 19.25 19.89 34.68
CA THR A 27 19.31 19.49 36.09
C THR A 27 20.59 18.70 36.31
N HIS A 28 21.38 19.15 37.30
CA HIS A 28 22.64 18.56 37.73
C HIS A 28 22.47 17.13 38.27
N THR A 29 22.50 16.13 37.38
CA THR A 29 22.86 14.75 37.71
C THR A 29 23.40 14.10 36.42
N PRO A 30 24.53 13.36 36.45
CA PRO A 30 25.06 12.74 35.27
C PRO A 30 24.26 11.47 34.94
N PHE A 31 23.19 11.60 34.17
CA PHE A 31 22.57 10.45 33.55
C PHE A 31 23.44 9.97 32.40
N LYS A 32 24.35 9.02 32.70
CA LYS A 32 24.97 8.18 31.68
C LYS A 32 23.96 7.21 31.13
N HIS A 33 23.14 7.63 30.18
CA HIS A 33 22.48 6.77 29.17
C HIS A 33 21.75 7.68 28.18
N THR A 34 22.50 8.33 27.31
CA THR A 34 21.96 8.73 26.01
C THR A 34 21.74 7.45 25.19
N ARG A 35 20.65 6.75 25.43
CA ARG A 35 20.10 5.88 24.40
C ARG A 35 19.72 6.81 23.24
N LYS A 36 20.49 6.75 22.15
CA LYS A 36 20.06 7.26 20.86
C LYS A 36 18.69 6.62 20.57
N LEU A 37 17.61 7.39 20.73
CA LEU A 37 16.31 7.09 20.15
C LEU A 37 16.40 7.37 18.64
N THR A 38 17.20 6.60 17.94
CA THR A 38 17.12 6.36 16.52
C THR A 38 16.83 4.87 16.38
N ALA A 39 15.70 4.41 16.90
CA ALA A 39 15.04 3.30 16.25
C ALA A 39 14.59 3.86 14.90
N ILE A 40 15.44 3.76 13.88
CA ILE A 40 15.04 3.90 12.50
C ILE A 40 13.96 2.83 12.35
N MET A 41 12.70 3.25 12.22
CA MET A 41 11.62 2.30 11.91
C MET A 41 11.98 1.68 10.57
N GLU A 42 12.32 0.40 10.59
CA GLU A 42 12.71 -0.32 9.39
C GLU A 42 11.46 -0.62 8.58
N LEU A 43 11.23 0.20 7.56
CA LEU A 43 10.12 -0.01 6.62
C LEU A 43 10.54 -0.87 5.42
N ASN A 44 11.82 -1.12 5.26
CA ASN A 44 12.35 -1.87 4.13
C ASN A 44 11.97 -3.35 4.24
N LEU A 45 11.44 -3.90 3.16
CA LEU A 45 11.10 -5.32 3.03
C LEU A 45 12.09 -6.05 2.12
N LEU A 46 12.58 -5.37 1.09
CA LEU A 46 13.41 -5.95 0.04
C LEU A 46 14.86 -5.51 0.22
N ASN A 47 15.77 -6.42 -0.06
CA ASN A 47 17.20 -6.12 -0.20
C ASN A 47 17.47 -5.42 -1.54
N GLN A 48 18.73 -5.03 -1.79
CA GLN A 48 19.12 -4.27 -2.98
C GLN A 48 18.91 -5.04 -4.30
N GLU A 49 19.10 -6.34 -4.30
CA GLU A 49 18.90 -7.20 -5.48
C GLU A 49 17.42 -7.36 -5.80
N GLU A 50 16.59 -7.58 -4.79
CA GLU A 50 15.13 -7.68 -4.92
C GLU A 50 14.53 -6.35 -5.39
N ILE A 51 14.98 -5.21 -4.86
CA ILE A 51 14.55 -3.89 -5.32
C ILE A 51 14.96 -3.66 -6.79
N ALA A 52 16.16 -4.06 -7.18
CA ALA A 52 16.59 -3.95 -8.58
C ALA A 52 15.72 -4.83 -9.48
N THR A 53 15.39 -6.04 -9.05
CA THR A 53 14.49 -6.95 -9.77
C THR A 53 13.10 -6.36 -9.91
N LEU A 54 12.52 -5.82 -8.81
CA LEU A 54 11.22 -5.15 -8.84
C LEU A 54 11.21 -3.95 -9.80
N ARG A 55 12.22 -3.07 -9.72
CA ARG A 55 12.37 -1.93 -10.64
C ARG A 55 12.46 -2.39 -12.10
N ASN A 56 13.18 -3.48 -12.38
CA ASN A 56 13.32 -4.03 -13.73
C ASN A 56 11.99 -4.60 -14.23
N LEU A 57 11.26 -5.37 -13.42
CA LEU A 57 9.92 -5.88 -13.77
C LEU A 57 8.99 -4.72 -14.12
N LEU A 58 8.94 -3.71 -13.26
CA LEU A 58 8.07 -2.54 -13.47
C LEU A 58 8.50 -1.71 -14.69
N SER A 59 9.80 -1.50 -14.93
CA SER A 59 10.25 -0.69 -16.07
C SER A 59 9.90 -1.32 -17.41
N ASN A 60 10.06 -2.63 -17.52
CA ASN A 60 9.82 -3.38 -18.77
C ASN A 60 8.33 -3.64 -19.06
N ALA A 61 7.48 -3.61 -18.02
CA ALA A 61 6.06 -3.89 -18.18
C ALA A 61 5.30 -2.73 -18.84
N THR A 62 4.45 -3.08 -19.82
CA THR A 62 3.52 -2.18 -20.49
C THR A 62 2.07 -2.60 -20.23
N ASN A 63 1.76 -3.90 -20.38
CA ASN A 63 0.45 -4.48 -20.15
C ASN A 63 0.47 -5.20 -18.79
N ILE A 64 -0.09 -4.60 -17.77
CA ILE A 64 -0.03 -5.11 -16.40
C ILE A 64 -1.40 -5.63 -15.98
N VAL A 65 -1.45 -6.87 -15.51
CA VAL A 65 -2.61 -7.43 -14.84
C VAL A 65 -2.34 -7.46 -13.34
N ILE A 66 -3.30 -7.02 -12.55
CA ILE A 66 -3.35 -7.17 -11.11
C ILE A 66 -4.49 -8.12 -10.78
N CYS A 67 -4.27 -9.12 -9.95
CA CYS A 67 -5.32 -10.02 -9.49
C CYS A 67 -5.20 -10.32 -8.00
N ALA A 68 -6.32 -10.68 -7.37
CA ALA A 68 -6.42 -11.05 -5.97
C ALA A 68 -7.31 -12.30 -5.81
N HIS A 69 -7.47 -12.77 -4.56
CA HIS A 69 -8.20 -14.00 -4.27
C HIS A 69 -9.71 -13.90 -4.53
N LYS A 70 -10.38 -15.05 -4.58
CA LYS A 70 -11.84 -15.19 -4.62
C LYS A 70 -12.48 -14.60 -3.38
N SER A 71 -13.69 -14.05 -3.53
CA SER A 71 -14.42 -13.34 -2.47
C SER A 71 -13.54 -12.25 -1.86
N PRO A 72 -13.05 -11.30 -2.69
CA PRO A 72 -12.05 -10.32 -2.27
C PRO A 72 -12.62 -9.44 -1.16
N ASP A 73 -11.85 -9.34 -0.10
CA ASP A 73 -12.15 -8.51 1.07
C ASP A 73 -11.56 -7.09 0.94
N GLY A 74 -11.45 -6.38 2.07
CA GLY A 74 -10.92 -5.03 2.07
C GLY A 74 -9.43 -4.97 1.80
N ASP A 75 -8.65 -5.98 2.20
CA ASP A 75 -7.21 -6.02 1.96
C ASP A 75 -6.91 -6.42 0.50
N ALA A 76 -7.56 -7.46 -0.02
CA ALA A 76 -7.44 -7.85 -1.43
C ALA A 76 -7.82 -6.71 -2.38
N THR A 77 -8.95 -6.04 -2.11
CA THR A 77 -9.44 -4.93 -2.93
C THR A 77 -8.56 -3.69 -2.74
N GLY A 78 -8.24 -3.35 -1.51
CA GLY A 78 -7.44 -2.18 -1.16
C GLY A 78 -6.02 -2.26 -1.72
N SER A 79 -5.33 -3.39 -1.53
CA SER A 79 -3.96 -3.60 -2.04
C SER A 79 -3.90 -3.55 -3.57
N SER A 80 -4.85 -4.20 -4.24
CA SER A 80 -4.93 -4.20 -5.71
C SER A 80 -5.14 -2.80 -6.29
N LEU A 81 -6.07 -2.03 -5.72
CA LEU A 81 -6.35 -0.66 -6.16
C LEU A 81 -5.22 0.30 -5.79
N ALA A 82 -4.61 0.15 -4.60
CA ALA A 82 -3.46 0.95 -4.21
C ALA A 82 -2.26 0.73 -5.14
N TRP A 83 -1.99 -0.53 -5.49
CA TRP A 83 -0.92 -0.88 -6.43
C TRP A 83 -1.20 -0.32 -7.83
N MET A 84 -2.44 -0.41 -8.31
CA MET A 84 -2.87 0.24 -9.55
C MET A 84 -2.62 1.76 -9.52
N HIS A 85 -3.00 2.45 -8.44
CA HIS A 85 -2.76 3.89 -8.30
C HIS A 85 -1.27 4.23 -8.31
N TYR A 86 -0.45 3.44 -7.63
CA TYR A 86 1.00 3.61 -7.66
C TYR A 86 1.58 3.41 -9.07
N LEU A 87 1.18 2.35 -9.76
CA LEU A 87 1.61 2.09 -11.14
C LEU A 87 1.23 3.25 -12.08
N ASN A 88 0.00 3.78 -11.96
CA ASN A 88 -0.41 4.98 -12.68
C ASN A 88 0.48 6.19 -12.36
N GLN A 89 0.84 6.37 -11.10
CA GLN A 89 1.71 7.46 -10.64
C GLN A 89 3.11 7.42 -11.29
N ILE A 90 3.63 6.23 -11.54
CA ILE A 90 4.93 6.04 -12.24
C ILE A 90 4.79 5.96 -13.76
N GLY A 91 3.62 6.30 -14.31
CA GLY A 91 3.38 6.44 -15.75
C GLY A 91 2.93 5.17 -16.47
N LYS A 92 2.55 4.10 -15.76
CA LYS A 92 1.93 2.92 -16.36
C LYS A 92 0.45 3.22 -16.64
N THR A 93 -0.01 3.00 -17.87
CA THR A 93 -1.37 3.38 -18.31
C THR A 93 -2.24 2.21 -18.73
N ASN A 94 -1.65 1.06 -19.04
CA ASN A 94 -2.40 -0.15 -19.44
C ASN A 94 -2.38 -1.17 -18.29
N ILE A 95 -3.21 -0.90 -17.29
CA ILE A 95 -3.35 -1.72 -16.09
C ILE A 95 -4.78 -2.26 -16.02
N LYS A 96 -4.91 -3.57 -15.81
CA LYS A 96 -6.19 -4.25 -15.61
C LYS A 96 -6.22 -4.86 -14.22
N VAL A 97 -7.17 -4.45 -13.38
CA VAL A 97 -7.44 -5.12 -12.11
C VAL A 97 -8.52 -6.16 -12.35
N CYS A 98 -8.17 -7.43 -12.18
CA CYS A 98 -9.03 -8.58 -12.46
C CYS A 98 -9.31 -9.33 -11.16
N MET A 99 -10.58 -9.47 -10.79
CA MET A 99 -11.02 -10.22 -9.62
C MET A 99 -11.84 -11.43 -10.06
N PRO A 100 -11.77 -12.57 -9.34
CA PRO A 100 -12.56 -13.76 -9.67
C PRO A 100 -14.07 -13.50 -9.65
N ASP A 101 -14.54 -12.75 -8.65
CA ASP A 101 -15.95 -12.50 -8.39
C ASP A 101 -16.21 -11.09 -7.80
N ALA A 102 -17.36 -10.88 -7.16
CA ALA A 102 -17.77 -9.60 -6.64
C ALA A 102 -17.02 -9.23 -5.36
N THR A 103 -16.57 -7.99 -5.29
CA THR A 103 -16.21 -7.35 -4.01
C THR A 103 -17.48 -7.02 -3.22
N PRO A 104 -17.44 -7.00 -1.87
CA PRO A 104 -18.56 -6.54 -1.05
C PRO A 104 -18.98 -5.10 -1.39
N ASP A 105 -20.29 -4.83 -1.32
CA ASP A 105 -20.88 -3.52 -1.66
C ASP A 105 -20.25 -2.35 -0.88
N PHE A 106 -19.88 -2.60 0.39
CA PHE A 106 -19.26 -1.59 1.24
C PHE A 106 -17.85 -1.18 0.82
N LEU A 107 -17.27 -1.83 -0.21
CA LEU A 107 -15.98 -1.48 -0.81
C LEU A 107 -16.11 -0.75 -2.16
N HIS A 108 -17.32 -0.66 -2.73
CA HIS A 108 -17.53 -0.09 -4.07
C HIS A 108 -17.15 1.40 -4.18
N TRP A 109 -17.05 2.11 -3.04
CA TRP A 109 -16.62 3.50 -2.98
C TRP A 109 -15.10 3.68 -3.14
N LEU A 110 -14.31 2.61 -3.01
CA LEU A 110 -12.85 2.70 -3.12
C LEU A 110 -12.46 3.32 -4.47
N PRO A 111 -11.53 4.28 -4.46
CA PRO A 111 -11.06 4.92 -5.69
C PRO A 111 -10.52 3.90 -6.70
N GLY A 112 -11.05 3.94 -7.91
CA GLY A 112 -10.67 2.99 -8.98
C GLY A 112 -11.48 1.71 -9.02
N HIS A 113 -12.34 1.42 -8.05
CA HIS A 113 -13.17 0.20 -8.01
C HIS A 113 -13.98 -0.03 -9.30
N ASN A 114 -14.52 1.05 -9.91
CA ASN A 114 -15.31 0.96 -11.14
C ASN A 114 -14.53 0.40 -12.34
N SER A 115 -13.20 0.36 -12.27
CA SER A 115 -12.34 -0.22 -13.32
C SER A 115 -12.06 -1.71 -13.13
N VAL A 116 -12.49 -2.30 -12.01
CA VAL A 116 -12.29 -3.73 -11.72
C VAL A 116 -13.07 -4.59 -12.71
N ILE A 117 -12.39 -5.56 -13.31
CA ILE A 117 -12.95 -6.51 -14.24
C ILE A 117 -13.21 -7.82 -13.51
N ARG A 118 -14.46 -8.22 -13.43
CA ARG A 118 -14.87 -9.46 -12.75
C ARG A 118 -14.88 -10.62 -13.73
N TYR A 119 -14.19 -11.70 -13.41
CA TYR A 119 -14.12 -12.89 -14.24
C TYR A 119 -15.48 -13.58 -14.39
N ASP A 120 -16.25 -13.68 -13.31
CA ASP A 120 -17.61 -14.28 -13.33
C ASP A 120 -18.59 -13.54 -14.26
N ARG A 121 -18.29 -12.32 -14.68
CA ARG A 121 -19.12 -11.50 -15.56
C ARG A 121 -18.51 -11.27 -16.95
N ARG A 122 -17.19 -11.16 -17.01
CA ARG A 122 -16.45 -10.82 -18.24
C ARG A 122 -15.25 -11.74 -18.45
N PRO A 123 -15.45 -13.09 -18.50
CA PRO A 123 -14.34 -14.04 -18.56
C PRO A 123 -13.42 -13.80 -19.77
N LYS A 124 -14.00 -13.60 -20.96
CA LYS A 124 -13.22 -13.37 -22.19
C LYS A 124 -12.33 -12.12 -22.13
N GLU A 125 -12.77 -11.08 -21.43
CA GLU A 125 -11.98 -9.86 -21.26
C GLU A 125 -10.79 -10.10 -20.33
N VAL A 126 -11.00 -10.88 -19.26
CA VAL A 126 -9.94 -11.27 -18.32
C VAL A 126 -8.96 -12.22 -19.01
N GLU A 127 -9.43 -13.27 -19.69
CA GLU A 127 -8.58 -14.19 -20.46
C GLU A 127 -7.69 -13.44 -21.45
N LYS A 128 -8.28 -12.47 -22.17
CA LYS A 128 -7.53 -11.61 -23.10
C LYS A 128 -6.49 -10.78 -22.36
N ALA A 129 -6.84 -10.20 -21.20
CA ALA A 129 -5.92 -9.39 -20.41
C ALA A 129 -4.70 -10.19 -19.96
N PHE A 130 -4.91 -11.41 -19.43
CA PHE A 130 -3.81 -12.30 -19.01
C PHE A 130 -2.95 -12.77 -20.19
N LYS A 131 -3.56 -13.05 -21.33
CA LYS A 131 -2.84 -13.45 -22.56
C LYS A 131 -1.94 -12.34 -23.10
N GLU A 132 -2.37 -11.08 -22.98
CA GLU A 132 -1.64 -9.91 -23.47
C GLU A 132 -0.71 -9.29 -22.41
N ALA A 133 -0.75 -9.80 -21.17
CA ALA A 133 0.06 -9.30 -20.09
C ALA A 133 1.55 -9.56 -20.32
N ASP A 134 2.37 -8.60 -19.92
CA ASP A 134 3.83 -8.72 -19.82
C ASP A 134 4.31 -8.61 -18.34
N LEU A 135 3.36 -8.41 -17.41
CA LEU A 135 3.55 -8.57 -15.96
C LEU A 135 2.19 -8.92 -15.32
N VAL A 136 2.18 -9.94 -14.47
CA VAL A 136 1.04 -10.27 -13.60
C VAL A 136 1.43 -10.02 -12.16
N CYS A 137 0.70 -9.13 -11.48
CA CYS A 137 0.84 -8.87 -10.05
C CYS A 137 -0.23 -9.63 -9.29
N CYS A 138 0.19 -10.59 -8.48
CA CYS A 138 -0.65 -11.42 -7.62
C CYS A 138 -0.65 -10.81 -6.22
N LEU A 139 -1.79 -10.31 -5.75
CA LEU A 139 -1.89 -9.62 -4.47
C LEU A 139 -2.84 -10.36 -3.53
N ASP A 140 -2.40 -10.49 -2.28
CA ASP A 140 -3.21 -10.99 -1.18
C ASP A 140 -3.67 -12.46 -1.34
N PHE A 141 -2.81 -13.28 -1.89
CA PHE A 141 -2.97 -14.73 -1.89
C PHE A 141 -1.64 -15.45 -2.06
N ASN A 142 -1.51 -16.59 -1.39
CA ASN A 142 -0.30 -17.40 -1.36
C ASN A 142 -0.22 -18.48 -2.43
N GLN A 143 -1.37 -18.94 -2.94
CA GLN A 143 -1.47 -20.09 -3.88
C GLN A 143 -2.46 -19.76 -5.02
N ASN A 144 -2.16 -20.26 -6.23
CA ASN A 144 -2.98 -20.02 -7.41
C ASN A 144 -4.44 -20.51 -7.24
N SER A 145 -4.67 -21.55 -6.45
CA SER A 145 -6.01 -22.06 -6.14
C SER A 145 -6.92 -21.04 -5.47
N ARG A 146 -6.35 -20.01 -4.85
CA ARG A 146 -7.11 -18.92 -4.18
C ARG A 146 -7.88 -18.02 -5.15
N VAL A 147 -7.50 -18.01 -6.42
CA VAL A 147 -8.26 -17.27 -7.44
C VAL A 147 -9.38 -18.10 -8.08
N ASP A 148 -9.65 -19.32 -7.58
CA ASP A 148 -10.78 -20.20 -7.95
C ASP A 148 -10.95 -20.33 -9.48
N ALA A 149 -12.08 -19.89 -10.04
CA ALA A 149 -12.37 -20.01 -11.47
C ALA A 149 -11.34 -19.31 -12.39
N MET A 150 -10.55 -18.36 -11.89
CA MET A 150 -9.45 -17.72 -12.64
C MET A 150 -8.14 -18.53 -12.62
N GLN A 151 -8.04 -19.65 -11.89
CA GLN A 151 -6.78 -20.38 -11.71
C GLN A 151 -6.16 -20.80 -13.05
N GLU A 152 -6.94 -21.42 -13.94
CA GLU A 152 -6.46 -21.86 -15.25
C GLU A 152 -5.94 -20.69 -16.09
N VAL A 153 -6.62 -19.55 -16.05
CA VAL A 153 -6.23 -18.33 -16.76
C VAL A 153 -4.92 -17.78 -16.23
N LEU A 154 -4.76 -17.74 -14.90
CA LEU A 154 -3.52 -17.31 -14.24
C LEU A 154 -2.36 -18.25 -14.59
N GLU A 155 -2.58 -19.57 -14.53
CA GLU A 155 -1.54 -20.57 -14.78
C GLU A 155 -1.12 -20.66 -16.26
N SER A 156 -2.03 -20.35 -17.17
CA SER A 156 -1.72 -20.33 -18.61
C SER A 156 -0.96 -19.09 -19.05
N SER A 157 -0.89 -18.04 -18.22
CA SER A 157 -0.12 -16.84 -18.54
C SER A 157 1.37 -17.10 -18.52
N THR A 158 2.08 -16.67 -19.56
CA THR A 158 3.54 -16.76 -19.68
C THR A 158 4.27 -15.51 -19.15
N ALA A 159 3.53 -14.49 -18.70
CA ALA A 159 4.08 -13.28 -18.16
C ALA A 159 4.82 -13.54 -16.82
N PRO A 160 5.93 -12.85 -16.54
CA PRO A 160 6.55 -12.90 -15.22
C PRO A 160 5.54 -12.49 -14.14
N ARG A 161 5.63 -13.15 -12.99
CA ARG A 161 4.74 -12.89 -11.85
C ARG A 161 5.46 -12.18 -10.74
N LEU A 162 4.78 -11.16 -10.17
CA LEU A 162 5.13 -10.50 -8.93
C LEU A 162 4.09 -10.90 -7.88
N LEU A 163 4.50 -11.65 -6.86
CA LEU A 163 3.64 -11.97 -5.72
C LEU A 163 3.87 -10.95 -4.60
N ILE A 164 2.81 -10.35 -4.07
CA ILE A 164 2.81 -9.46 -2.91
C ILE A 164 1.75 -9.98 -1.94
N ASP A 165 2.16 -10.55 -0.81
CA ASP A 165 1.26 -11.31 0.05
C ASP A 165 1.73 -11.38 1.50
N HIS A 166 0.79 -11.51 2.46
CA HIS A 166 1.07 -11.71 3.87
C HIS A 166 0.60 -13.08 4.40
N HIS A 167 0.11 -13.97 3.53
CA HIS A 167 -0.27 -15.32 3.94
C HIS A 167 0.95 -16.25 4.07
N LEU A 168 0.79 -17.32 4.85
CA LEU A 168 1.82 -18.35 5.03
C LEU A 168 1.96 -19.21 3.77
N GLU A 169 3.14 -19.81 3.59
CA GLU A 169 3.43 -20.82 2.56
C GLU A 169 3.15 -20.35 1.12
N PRO A 170 3.82 -19.28 0.64
CA PRO A 170 3.64 -18.77 -0.71
C PRO A 170 4.19 -19.75 -1.76
N GLU A 171 3.53 -19.80 -2.93
CA GLU A 171 4.09 -20.46 -4.10
C GLU A 171 5.39 -19.77 -4.56
N THR A 172 6.37 -20.57 -4.97
CA THR A 172 7.73 -20.10 -5.29
C THR A 172 7.98 -19.85 -6.78
N ASN A 173 7.04 -20.17 -7.66
CA ASN A 173 7.22 -20.01 -9.10
C ASN A 173 6.86 -18.59 -9.58
N ASN A 174 7.50 -17.59 -8.98
CA ASN A 174 7.34 -16.19 -9.33
C ASN A 174 8.69 -15.57 -9.72
N ALA A 175 8.66 -14.54 -10.57
CA ALA A 175 9.87 -13.76 -10.89
C ALA A 175 10.37 -12.95 -9.67
N LEU A 176 9.43 -12.53 -8.80
CA LEU A 176 9.72 -11.97 -7.49
C LEU A 176 8.58 -12.32 -6.53
N THR A 177 8.94 -12.81 -5.35
CA THR A 177 8.01 -13.08 -4.24
C THR A 177 8.29 -12.12 -3.09
N VAL A 178 7.32 -11.30 -2.74
CA VAL A 178 7.33 -10.41 -1.57
C VAL A 178 6.29 -10.94 -0.60
N SER A 179 6.71 -11.88 0.24
CA SER A 179 5.84 -12.56 1.21
C SER A 179 6.32 -12.28 2.62
N HIS A 180 5.46 -11.64 3.41
CA HIS A 180 5.75 -11.21 4.77
C HIS A 180 4.58 -11.52 5.72
N PRO A 181 4.46 -12.79 6.20
CA PRO A 181 3.36 -13.20 7.08
C PRO A 181 3.31 -12.47 8.44
N GLU A 182 4.40 -11.83 8.82
CA GLU A 182 4.46 -11.00 10.03
C GLU A 182 3.84 -9.61 9.85
N MET A 183 3.51 -9.21 8.62
CA MET A 183 2.81 -7.95 8.35
C MET A 183 1.32 -8.07 8.65
N SER A 184 0.69 -6.95 9.00
CA SER A 184 -0.71 -6.92 9.39
C SER A 184 -1.67 -7.14 8.22
N SER A 185 -1.21 -6.89 6.99
CA SER A 185 -1.99 -6.95 5.76
C SER A 185 -1.10 -6.82 4.53
N THR A 186 -1.60 -7.23 3.38
CA THR A 186 -0.95 -6.97 2.08
C THR A 186 -0.91 -5.46 1.77
N CYS A 187 -1.89 -4.69 2.23
CA CYS A 187 -1.86 -3.23 2.13
C CYS A 187 -0.68 -2.59 2.90
N GLU A 188 -0.29 -3.13 4.06
CA GLU A 188 0.93 -2.70 4.75
C GLU A 188 2.17 -2.96 3.89
N ILE A 189 2.26 -4.13 3.26
CA ILE A 189 3.36 -4.49 2.36
C ILE A 189 3.40 -3.52 1.17
N VAL A 190 2.25 -3.23 0.54
CA VAL A 190 2.15 -2.28 -0.57
C VAL A 190 2.63 -0.89 -0.16
N PHE A 191 2.26 -0.38 1.02
CA PHE A 191 2.77 0.91 1.51
C PHE A 191 4.30 0.90 1.63
N ARG A 192 4.86 -0.15 2.22
CA ARG A 192 6.31 -0.30 2.42
C ARG A 192 7.06 -0.37 1.10
N LEU A 193 6.55 -1.13 0.12
CA LEU A 193 7.12 -1.22 -1.22
C LEU A 193 7.09 0.13 -1.94
N ILE A 194 5.95 0.84 -1.91
CA ILE A 194 5.84 2.18 -2.50
C ILE A 194 6.87 3.13 -1.87
N SER A 195 7.02 3.08 -0.54
CA SER A 195 8.01 3.89 0.17
C SER A 195 9.44 3.53 -0.22
N GLN A 196 9.77 2.25 -0.30
CA GLN A 196 11.09 1.76 -0.67
C GLN A 196 11.44 2.00 -2.15
N LEU A 197 10.42 2.20 -2.99
CA LEU A 197 10.54 2.60 -4.41
C LEU A 197 10.55 4.13 -4.60
N ASP A 198 10.70 4.92 -3.53
CA ASP A 198 10.69 6.39 -3.53
C ASP A 198 9.35 6.99 -4.00
N GLY A 199 8.26 6.23 -3.89
CA GLY A 199 6.93 6.62 -4.37
C GLY A 199 6.10 7.41 -3.38
N TYR A 200 6.46 7.43 -2.09
CA TYR A 200 5.63 8.02 -1.04
C TYR A 200 5.32 9.51 -1.28
N GLU A 201 6.30 10.33 -1.66
CA GLU A 201 6.09 11.78 -1.82
C GLU A 201 4.98 12.09 -2.83
N LYS A 202 4.89 11.31 -3.89
CA LYS A 202 3.89 11.46 -4.96
C LYS A 202 2.61 10.66 -4.70
N MET A 203 2.52 9.91 -3.59
CA MET A 203 1.34 9.11 -3.27
C MET A 203 0.10 10.00 -3.20
N THR A 204 -0.92 9.60 -3.97
CA THR A 204 -2.20 10.32 -4.02
C THR A 204 -3.09 9.96 -2.82
N THR A 205 -4.05 10.83 -2.50
CA THR A 205 -5.09 10.55 -1.49
C THR A 205 -5.86 9.27 -1.83
N GLN A 206 -6.10 9.00 -3.12
CA GLN A 206 -6.78 7.78 -3.59
C GLN A 206 -5.98 6.52 -3.24
N CYS A 207 -4.69 6.50 -3.54
CA CYS A 207 -3.81 5.40 -3.17
C CYS A 207 -3.78 5.19 -1.65
N ALA A 208 -3.60 6.27 -0.89
CA ALA A 208 -3.57 6.23 0.57
C ALA A 208 -4.88 5.73 1.18
N SER A 209 -6.05 6.12 0.62
CA SER A 209 -7.37 5.63 1.06
C SER A 209 -7.54 4.13 0.86
N CYS A 210 -7.07 3.60 -0.27
CA CYS A 210 -7.11 2.15 -0.54
C CYS A 210 -6.22 1.38 0.46
N ILE A 211 -4.99 1.86 0.69
CA ILE A 211 -4.07 1.24 1.66
C ILE A 211 -4.68 1.26 3.07
N TYR A 212 -5.17 2.43 3.50
CA TYR A 212 -5.77 2.57 4.84
C TYR A 212 -6.98 1.64 5.02
N CYS A 213 -7.84 1.53 4.02
CA CYS A 213 -9.02 0.66 4.06
C CYS A 213 -8.62 -0.81 4.26
N GLY A 214 -7.66 -1.34 3.50
CA GLY A 214 -7.21 -2.72 3.64
C GLY A 214 -6.54 -2.98 4.98
N MET A 215 -5.60 -2.13 5.41
CA MET A 215 -4.99 -2.25 6.75
C MET A 215 -6.04 -2.23 7.87
N MET A 216 -7.06 -1.38 7.74
CA MET A 216 -8.13 -1.23 8.73
C MET A 216 -9.04 -2.47 8.78
N THR A 217 -9.43 -3.02 7.63
CA THR A 217 -10.31 -4.19 7.58
C THR A 217 -9.62 -5.42 8.14
N ASP A 218 -8.37 -5.65 7.77
CA ASP A 218 -7.60 -6.84 8.14
C ASP A 218 -7.16 -6.87 9.61
N THR A 219 -7.18 -5.71 10.25
CA THR A 219 -6.88 -5.55 11.68
C THR A 219 -8.11 -5.28 12.55
N GLY A 220 -9.33 -5.44 11.99
CA GLY A 220 -10.57 -5.15 12.72
C GLY A 220 -10.61 -3.73 13.29
N GLY A 221 -10.27 -2.72 12.49
CA GLY A 221 -10.17 -1.34 12.94
C GLY A 221 -8.96 -1.08 13.83
N PHE A 222 -7.85 -1.78 13.62
CA PHE A 222 -6.62 -1.73 14.41
C PHE A 222 -6.76 -2.24 15.83
N THR A 223 -7.64 -3.22 16.06
CA THR A 223 -7.89 -3.83 17.38
C THR A 223 -7.10 -5.12 17.60
N TYR A 224 -6.72 -5.82 16.54
CA TYR A 224 -5.86 -7.00 16.58
C TYR A 224 -4.78 -6.94 15.49
N ASN A 225 -3.75 -7.81 15.59
CA ASN A 225 -2.58 -7.85 14.70
C ASN A 225 -1.98 -6.47 14.38
N SER A 226 -2.08 -5.51 15.32
CA SER A 226 -1.70 -4.11 15.13
C SER A 226 -0.82 -3.56 16.24
N SER A 227 -0.15 -4.44 17.01
CA SER A 227 0.69 -4.02 18.15
C SER A 227 2.07 -3.46 17.76
N ARG A 228 2.47 -3.58 16.49
CA ARG A 228 3.76 -3.07 16.02
C ARG A 228 3.72 -1.55 15.82
N PRO A 229 4.71 -0.79 16.34
CA PRO A 229 4.75 0.68 16.20
C PRO A 229 4.71 1.16 14.75
N GLU A 230 5.27 0.38 13.82
CA GLU A 230 5.33 0.68 12.39
C GLU A 230 3.93 0.86 11.79
N ILE A 231 2.93 0.12 12.26
CA ILE A 231 1.55 0.22 11.78
C ILE A 231 1.01 1.63 12.04
N PHE A 232 1.17 2.14 13.28
CA PHE A 232 0.70 3.49 13.63
C PHE A 232 1.54 4.59 12.97
N TYR A 233 2.83 4.34 12.71
CA TYR A 233 3.62 5.23 11.88
C TYR A 233 3.06 5.31 10.45
N ILE A 234 2.78 4.17 9.83
CA ILE A 234 2.19 4.10 8.48
C ILE A 234 0.84 4.81 8.45
N ILE A 235 -0.03 4.57 9.45
CA ILE A 235 -1.31 5.27 9.59
C ILE A 235 -1.08 6.78 9.61
N GLY A 236 -0.12 7.28 10.40
CA GLY A 236 0.23 8.70 10.43
C GLY A 236 0.66 9.24 9.07
N GLN A 237 1.44 8.47 8.30
CA GLN A 237 1.85 8.83 6.96
C GLN A 237 0.67 8.85 5.97
N LEU A 238 -0.28 7.92 6.09
CA LEU A 238 -1.49 7.90 5.26
C LEU A 238 -2.40 9.09 5.58
N LEU A 239 -2.57 9.44 6.86
CA LEU A 239 -3.32 10.63 7.27
C LEU A 239 -2.69 11.92 6.72
N ALA A 240 -1.36 12.00 6.62
CA ALA A 240 -0.67 13.13 5.99
C ALA A 240 -0.96 13.27 4.48
N LYS A 241 -1.57 12.25 3.84
CA LYS A 241 -2.06 12.31 2.46
C LYS A 241 -3.52 12.81 2.36
N ASN A 242 -4.05 13.41 3.43
CA ASN A 242 -5.40 14.00 3.51
C ASN A 242 -6.53 12.98 3.27
N ILE A 243 -6.40 11.76 3.76
CA ILE A 243 -7.52 10.81 3.78
C ILE A 243 -8.49 11.19 4.90
N ASP A 244 -9.78 10.95 4.68
CA ASP A 244 -10.79 11.02 5.73
C ASP A 244 -11.01 9.62 6.35
N LYS A 245 -10.26 9.33 7.42
CA LYS A 245 -10.31 8.04 8.08
C LYS A 245 -11.66 7.72 8.72
N ASP A 246 -12.37 8.78 9.17
CA ASP A 246 -13.66 8.61 9.83
C ASP A 246 -14.74 8.26 8.79
N GLU A 247 -14.71 8.90 7.63
CA GLU A 247 -15.55 8.53 6.51
C GLU A 247 -15.25 7.11 6.00
N ILE A 248 -13.97 6.73 5.89
CA ILE A 248 -13.57 5.37 5.50
C ILE A 248 -14.13 4.35 6.51
N TYR A 249 -13.96 4.61 7.81
CA TYR A 249 -14.47 3.76 8.87
C TYR A 249 -16.01 3.60 8.80
N ASN A 250 -16.73 4.71 8.63
CA ASN A 250 -18.17 4.71 8.51
C ASN A 250 -18.66 3.91 7.31
N ARG A 251 -18.01 4.05 6.15
CA ARG A 251 -18.36 3.30 4.93
C ARG A 251 -18.17 1.80 5.08
N VAL A 252 -17.17 1.36 5.82
CA VAL A 252 -16.85 -0.05 6.00
C VAL A 252 -17.72 -0.69 7.11
N PHE A 253 -17.80 -0.05 8.27
CA PHE A 253 -18.40 -0.67 9.46
C PHE A 253 -19.82 -0.18 9.78
N HIS A 254 -20.23 0.99 9.27
CA HIS A 254 -21.54 1.58 9.56
C HIS A 254 -22.44 1.72 8.33
N ASN A 255 -22.05 1.10 7.21
CA ASN A 255 -22.87 1.11 6.00
C ASN A 255 -24.06 0.13 6.16
N TYR A 256 -24.98 0.47 7.05
CA TYR A 256 -26.26 -0.25 7.16
C TYR A 256 -27.05 0.03 5.88
N SER A 257 -27.31 -1.02 5.09
CA SER A 257 -28.27 -0.91 4.01
C SER A 257 -29.61 -0.46 4.61
N THR A 258 -30.16 0.64 4.13
CA THR A 258 -31.49 1.15 4.52
C THR A 258 -32.64 0.23 4.09
N ASN A 259 -32.36 -1.00 3.66
CA ASN A 259 -33.29 -2.04 3.26
C ASN A 259 -33.32 -3.18 4.29
N ALA A 260 -33.65 -2.85 5.53
CA ALA A 260 -34.07 -3.80 6.55
C ALA A 260 -35.53 -3.55 6.92
#